data_be0cb086088b6e5685f5b6e91fa764a2
#
_entry.id   be0cb086088b6e5685f5b6e91fa764a2
#
_cell.length_a   1.000
_cell.length_b   1.000
_cell.length_c   1.000
_cell.angle_alpha   90.00
_cell.angle_beta   90.00
_cell.angle_gamma   90.00
#
_symmetry.space_group_name_H-M   'P 1'
#
loop_
_entity.id
_entity.type
_entity.pdbx_description
1 polymer ?
#
loop_
_entity_poly.entity_id
_entity_poly.type
_entity_poly.pdbx_seq_one_letter_code
_entity_poly.pdbx_strand_id
1 'polypeptide(L)'
;MASKKGKHVEGPKGPVDTSAQYAELQKLQQIQDYEKASKLCNKILNVAPSDGTAFHCKMVCLLQMSKFQEVLKQLDDPGNQKFENIDLSFEEAYCHYRLNDAAKALEVLNRQSGSPGKESSNHKELRAQILYRLERFTECSEIYHDIMKNSMGDDFEEERMTNLAAVSANLEHDGDSKNSFPTQETNSYEILYNRACYHLAAGSWTEACNDLQESEKMCKDASADENEDDEDAGADQDEETGIIRVQLAYALQMQDSGYEREVVLV
;
A
#
# COMPACT_ATOMS: atom_id res chain seq x y z
N MET A 1 -51.38 -14.52 51.16
CA MET A 1 -50.19 -13.63 51.32
C MET A 1 -49.09 -14.15 50.42
N ALA A 2 -48.91 -13.54 49.25
CA ALA A 2 -47.90 -13.96 48.28
C ALA A 2 -46.76 -12.91 48.32
N SER A 3 -45.58 -13.34 48.74
CA SER A 3 -44.37 -12.51 48.84
C SER A 3 -43.80 -12.28 47.46
N LYS A 4 -43.77 -11.01 46.99
CA LYS A 4 -43.08 -10.58 45.76
C LYS A 4 -41.57 -10.59 46.02
N LYS A 5 -40.83 -11.51 45.41
CA LYS A 5 -39.36 -11.43 45.30
C LYS A 5 -39.00 -10.21 44.43
N GLY A 6 -38.34 -9.23 45.05
CA GLY A 6 -37.76 -8.08 44.38
C GLY A 6 -36.69 -8.54 43.38
N LYS A 7 -36.75 -8.07 42.13
CA LYS A 7 -35.66 -8.16 41.18
C LYS A 7 -34.53 -7.24 41.67
N HIS A 8 -33.37 -7.83 41.96
CA HIS A 8 -32.13 -7.11 42.16
C HIS A 8 -31.77 -6.42 40.83
N VAL A 9 -31.86 -5.11 40.78
CA VAL A 9 -31.29 -4.30 39.69
C VAL A 9 -29.82 -4.18 40.04
N GLU A 10 -28.96 -4.90 39.28
CA GLU A 10 -27.52 -4.65 39.36
C GLU A 10 -27.27 -3.19 38.93
N GLY A 11 -26.68 -2.40 39.81
CA GLY A 11 -26.23 -1.04 39.50
C GLY A 11 -25.12 -1.05 38.47
N PRO A 12 -24.75 0.11 37.89
CA PRO A 12 -23.74 0.21 36.83
C PRO A 12 -22.42 -0.38 37.38
N LYS A 13 -21.95 -1.46 36.74
CA LYS A 13 -20.62 -2.01 37.00
C LYS A 13 -19.61 -0.90 36.65
N GLY A 14 -18.72 -0.58 37.59
CA GLY A 14 -17.62 0.36 37.37
C GLY A 14 -16.77 -0.05 36.18
N PRO A 15 -15.86 0.83 35.71
CA PRO A 15 -15.02 0.54 34.56
C PRO A 15 -14.32 -0.79 34.73
N VAL A 16 -14.49 -1.69 33.76
CA VAL A 16 -13.84 -3.02 33.79
C VAL A 16 -12.36 -2.80 33.51
N ASP A 17 -11.51 -3.33 34.37
CA ASP A 17 -10.05 -3.28 34.16
C ASP A 17 -9.66 -4.29 33.06
N THR A 18 -9.25 -3.78 31.91
CA THR A 18 -8.77 -4.55 30.73
C THR A 18 -7.25 -4.47 30.53
N SER A 19 -6.51 -3.91 31.49
CA SER A 19 -5.07 -3.66 31.38
C SER A 19 -4.26 -4.94 31.12
N ALA A 20 -4.62 -6.05 31.77
CA ALA A 20 -3.95 -7.34 31.56
C ALA A 20 -4.16 -7.88 30.15
N GLN A 21 -5.39 -7.73 29.59
CA GLN A 21 -5.71 -8.13 28.23
C GLN A 21 -4.94 -7.29 27.20
N TYR A 22 -4.79 -5.98 27.42
CA TYR A 22 -3.99 -5.14 26.52
C TYR A 22 -2.51 -5.47 26.57
N ALA A 23 -1.94 -5.80 27.73
CA ALA A 23 -0.57 -6.27 27.86
C ALA A 23 -0.34 -7.61 27.11
N GLU A 24 -1.31 -8.52 27.14
CA GLU A 24 -1.29 -9.75 26.35
C GLU A 24 -1.44 -9.46 24.84
N LEU A 25 -2.35 -8.55 24.46
CA LEU A 25 -2.56 -8.13 23.08
C LEU A 25 -1.27 -7.59 22.45
N GLN A 26 -0.55 -6.74 23.18
CA GLN A 26 0.74 -6.20 22.72
C GLN A 26 1.77 -7.31 22.46
N LYS A 27 1.84 -8.32 23.32
CA LYS A 27 2.74 -9.47 23.11
C LYS A 27 2.36 -10.27 21.87
N LEU A 28 1.05 -10.50 21.65
CA LEU A 28 0.56 -11.22 20.48
C LEU A 28 0.85 -10.46 19.18
N GLN A 29 0.77 -9.14 19.20
CA GLN A 29 1.14 -8.29 18.07
C GLN A 29 2.64 -8.35 17.78
N GLN A 30 3.50 -8.35 18.81
CA GLN A 30 4.96 -8.48 18.64
C GLN A 30 5.38 -9.79 17.98
N ILE A 31 4.68 -10.90 18.30
CA ILE A 31 4.93 -12.21 17.68
C ILE A 31 4.05 -12.46 16.45
N GLN A 32 3.32 -11.45 15.98
CA GLN A 32 2.44 -11.49 14.81
C GLN A 32 1.36 -12.58 14.84
N ASP A 33 0.93 -13.03 16.03
CA ASP A 33 -0.18 -13.98 16.20
C ASP A 33 -1.53 -13.24 16.13
N TYR A 34 -1.86 -12.75 14.94
CA TYR A 34 -3.06 -11.93 14.70
C TYR A 34 -4.37 -12.69 14.92
N GLU A 35 -4.34 -14.01 14.79
CA GLU A 35 -5.53 -14.83 15.06
C GLU A 35 -5.89 -14.82 16.55
N LYS A 36 -4.90 -15.05 17.43
CA LYS A 36 -5.13 -14.98 18.88
C LYS A 36 -5.38 -13.54 19.33
N ALA A 37 -4.69 -12.56 18.75
CA ALA A 37 -4.91 -11.14 19.02
C ALA A 37 -6.37 -10.74 18.70
N SER A 38 -6.93 -11.11 17.56
CA SER A 38 -8.31 -10.84 17.19
C SER A 38 -9.32 -11.52 18.13
N LYS A 39 -9.06 -12.77 18.57
CA LYS A 39 -9.88 -13.45 19.56
C LYS A 39 -9.84 -12.75 20.92
N LEU A 40 -8.68 -12.19 21.30
CA LEU A 40 -8.52 -11.41 22.53
C LEU A 40 -9.27 -10.08 22.46
N CYS A 41 -9.23 -9.37 21.32
CA CYS A 41 -10.04 -8.18 21.08
C CYS A 41 -11.53 -8.47 21.29
N ASN A 42 -12.05 -9.60 20.78
CA ASN A 42 -13.43 -10.00 21.00
C ASN A 42 -13.74 -10.22 22.51
N LYS A 43 -12.80 -10.78 23.28
CA LYS A 43 -12.98 -10.92 24.75
C LYS A 43 -13.04 -9.55 25.43
N ILE A 44 -12.20 -8.59 25.04
CA ILE A 44 -12.25 -7.21 25.56
C ILE A 44 -13.60 -6.58 25.21
N LEU A 45 -14.05 -6.67 23.97
CA LEU A 45 -15.33 -6.13 23.50
C LEU A 45 -16.56 -6.77 24.19
N ASN A 46 -16.46 -8.03 24.64
CA ASN A 46 -17.52 -8.67 25.40
C ASN A 46 -17.69 -8.07 26.79
N VAL A 47 -16.61 -7.61 27.43
CA VAL A 47 -16.65 -7.00 28.78
C VAL A 47 -16.74 -5.47 28.72
N ALA A 48 -16.20 -4.85 27.68
CA ALA A 48 -16.23 -3.42 27.38
C ALA A 48 -16.74 -3.17 25.96
N PRO A 49 -18.07 -3.24 25.72
CA PRO A 49 -18.63 -3.21 24.37
C PRO A 49 -18.45 -1.91 23.59
N SER A 50 -18.02 -0.83 24.26
CA SER A 50 -17.75 0.48 23.64
C SER A 50 -16.26 0.79 23.58
N ASP A 51 -15.39 -0.20 23.78
CA ASP A 51 -13.95 -0.03 23.70
C ASP A 51 -13.50 0.10 22.25
N GLY A 52 -13.31 1.36 21.82
CA GLY A 52 -12.90 1.70 20.45
C GLY A 52 -11.50 1.22 20.11
N THR A 53 -10.59 1.22 21.09
CA THR A 53 -9.22 0.72 20.88
C THR A 53 -9.22 -0.77 20.58
N ALA A 54 -10.00 -1.56 21.33
CA ALA A 54 -10.13 -3.00 21.05
C ALA A 54 -10.80 -3.27 19.71
N PHE A 55 -11.77 -2.44 19.30
CA PHE A 55 -12.38 -2.55 17.98
C PHE A 55 -11.39 -2.24 16.86
N HIS A 56 -10.64 -1.14 16.96
CA HIS A 56 -9.60 -0.79 15.99
C HIS A 56 -8.52 -1.88 15.90
N CYS A 57 -7.98 -2.33 17.04
CA CYS A 57 -7.01 -3.44 17.06
C CYS A 57 -7.54 -4.71 16.38
N LYS A 58 -8.85 -5.01 16.53
CA LYS A 58 -9.48 -6.13 15.83
C LYS A 58 -9.47 -5.92 14.31
N MET A 59 -9.79 -4.69 13.83
CA MET A 59 -9.76 -4.39 12.39
C MET A 59 -8.34 -4.55 11.85
N VAL A 60 -7.33 -4.01 12.53
CA VAL A 60 -5.92 -4.18 12.15
C VAL A 60 -5.52 -5.67 12.10
N CYS A 61 -5.91 -6.48 13.10
CA CYS A 61 -5.64 -7.92 13.07
C CYS A 61 -6.28 -8.61 11.85
N LEU A 62 -7.50 -8.24 11.48
CA LEU A 62 -8.18 -8.78 10.29
C LEU A 62 -7.48 -8.38 9.00
N LEU A 63 -6.98 -7.13 8.91
CA LEU A 63 -6.18 -6.66 7.78
C LEU A 63 -4.89 -7.47 7.63
N GLN A 64 -4.17 -7.69 8.72
CA GLN A 64 -2.93 -8.48 8.72
C GLN A 64 -3.16 -9.94 8.31
N MET A 65 -4.35 -10.46 8.55
CA MET A 65 -4.78 -11.80 8.09
C MET A 65 -5.38 -11.78 6.67
N SER A 66 -5.30 -10.65 5.95
CA SER A 66 -5.90 -10.46 4.61
C SER A 66 -7.42 -10.70 4.54
N LYS A 67 -8.13 -10.54 5.65
CA LYS A 67 -9.59 -10.72 5.75
C LYS A 67 -10.37 -9.44 5.42
N PHE A 68 -10.06 -8.83 4.27
CA PHE A 68 -10.58 -7.52 3.87
C PHE A 68 -12.10 -7.45 3.82
N GLN A 69 -12.76 -8.47 3.30
CA GLN A 69 -14.23 -8.54 3.24
C GLN A 69 -14.86 -8.61 4.63
N GLU A 70 -14.20 -9.27 5.60
CA GLU A 70 -14.68 -9.34 6.97
C GLU A 70 -14.58 -7.97 7.67
N VAL A 71 -13.50 -7.22 7.41
CA VAL A 71 -13.36 -5.83 7.89
C VAL A 71 -14.52 -4.97 7.38
N LEU A 72 -14.75 -4.92 6.07
CA LEU A 72 -15.85 -4.14 5.48
C LEU A 72 -17.21 -4.52 6.08
N LYS A 73 -17.47 -5.83 6.25
CA LYS A 73 -18.69 -6.30 6.90
C LYS A 73 -18.82 -5.83 8.35
N GLN A 74 -17.71 -5.73 9.11
CA GLN A 74 -17.74 -5.21 10.47
C GLN A 74 -17.98 -3.70 10.51
N LEU A 75 -17.47 -2.95 9.52
CA LEU A 75 -17.69 -1.51 9.40
C LEU A 75 -19.13 -1.18 9.01
N ASP A 76 -19.74 -1.99 8.14
CA ASP A 76 -21.13 -1.83 7.68
C ASP A 76 -22.17 -2.35 8.70
N ASP A 77 -21.75 -3.05 9.76
CA ASP A 77 -22.68 -3.63 10.74
C ASP A 77 -23.32 -2.52 11.60
N PRO A 78 -24.66 -2.36 11.56
CA PRO A 78 -25.36 -1.37 12.39
C PRO A 78 -25.07 -1.52 13.90
N GLY A 79 -24.76 -2.72 14.37
CA GLY A 79 -24.36 -2.98 15.76
C GLY A 79 -23.04 -2.29 16.14
N ASN A 80 -22.22 -1.89 15.17
CA ASN A 80 -20.95 -1.22 15.35
C ASN A 80 -21.00 0.30 15.16
N GLN A 81 -22.15 0.91 14.89
CA GLN A 81 -22.33 2.38 14.81
C GLN A 81 -21.81 3.13 16.04
N LYS A 82 -21.75 2.48 17.20
CA LYS A 82 -21.15 3.05 18.42
C LYS A 82 -19.66 3.41 18.29
N PHE A 83 -19.00 2.97 17.22
CA PHE A 83 -17.60 3.25 16.89
C PHE A 83 -17.44 4.30 15.80
N GLU A 84 -18.49 4.96 15.33
CA GLU A 84 -18.44 6.01 14.29
C GLU A 84 -17.50 7.18 14.63
N ASN A 85 -17.18 7.39 15.92
CA ASN A 85 -16.24 8.42 16.36
C ASN A 85 -14.76 8.01 16.15
N ILE A 86 -14.49 6.78 15.72
CA ILE A 86 -13.15 6.29 15.43
C ILE A 86 -12.93 6.45 13.94
N ASP A 87 -11.85 7.13 13.57
CA ASP A 87 -11.46 7.22 12.16
C ASP A 87 -10.87 5.87 11.73
N LEU A 88 -11.60 5.15 10.89
CA LEU A 88 -11.23 3.88 10.26
C LEU A 88 -11.22 4.00 8.73
N SER A 89 -11.15 5.23 8.22
CA SER A 89 -11.15 5.50 6.79
C SER A 89 -9.95 4.90 6.06
N PHE A 90 -8.80 4.85 6.74
CA PHE A 90 -7.62 4.19 6.18
C PHE A 90 -7.87 2.69 6.00
N GLU A 91 -8.36 2.01 7.02
CA GLU A 91 -8.64 0.58 6.99
C GLU A 91 -9.72 0.22 5.96
N GLU A 92 -10.78 1.05 5.89
CA GLU A 92 -11.85 0.89 4.88
C GLU A 92 -11.30 1.06 3.46
N ALA A 93 -10.57 2.16 3.20
CA ALA A 93 -9.97 2.42 1.89
C ALA A 93 -8.95 1.36 1.49
N TYR A 94 -8.10 0.92 2.42
CA TYR A 94 -7.14 -0.13 2.19
C TYR A 94 -7.82 -1.46 1.81
N CYS A 95 -8.93 -1.81 2.48
CA CYS A 95 -9.71 -3.00 2.12
C CYS A 95 -10.23 -2.93 0.68
N HIS A 96 -10.84 -1.80 0.28
CA HIS A 96 -11.31 -1.61 -1.09
C HIS A 96 -10.16 -1.68 -2.11
N TYR A 97 -9.01 -1.05 -1.79
CA TYR A 97 -7.81 -1.11 -2.62
C TYR A 97 -7.32 -2.56 -2.81
N ARG A 98 -7.24 -3.34 -1.73
CA ARG A 98 -6.81 -4.76 -1.79
C ARG A 98 -7.82 -5.66 -2.49
N LEU A 99 -9.10 -5.31 -2.48
CA LEU A 99 -10.16 -5.98 -3.23
C LEU A 99 -10.31 -5.50 -4.69
N ASN A 100 -9.34 -4.70 -5.17
CA ASN A 100 -9.30 -4.16 -6.52
C ASN A 100 -10.45 -3.20 -6.86
N ASP A 101 -11.02 -2.53 -5.86
CA ASP A 101 -12.03 -1.47 -6.01
C ASP A 101 -11.39 -0.09 -5.72
N ALA A 102 -10.47 0.33 -6.60
CA ALA A 102 -9.72 1.57 -6.45
C ALA A 102 -10.63 2.82 -6.44
N ALA A 103 -11.72 2.79 -7.20
CA ALA A 103 -12.67 3.91 -7.25
C ALA A 103 -13.36 4.12 -5.90
N LYS A 104 -13.81 3.04 -5.26
CA LYS A 104 -14.42 3.08 -3.94
C LYS A 104 -13.42 3.47 -2.86
N ALA A 105 -12.19 2.94 -2.93
CA ALA A 105 -11.11 3.32 -2.02
C ALA A 105 -10.86 4.83 -2.05
N LEU A 106 -10.80 5.44 -3.24
CA LEU A 106 -10.62 6.89 -3.38
C LEU A 106 -11.81 7.67 -2.83
N GLU A 107 -13.05 7.21 -3.05
CA GLU A 107 -14.26 7.82 -2.50
C GLU A 107 -14.22 7.87 -0.96
N VAL A 108 -13.77 6.77 -0.32
CA VAL A 108 -13.63 6.68 1.14
C VAL A 108 -12.64 7.73 1.66
N LEU A 109 -11.44 7.81 1.07
CA LEU A 109 -10.44 8.80 1.47
C LEU A 109 -10.92 10.24 1.25
N ASN A 110 -11.70 10.48 0.20
CA ASN A 110 -12.24 11.83 -0.08
C ASN A 110 -13.33 12.26 0.91
N ARG A 111 -14.11 11.31 1.46
CA ARG A 111 -15.14 11.62 2.48
C ARG A 111 -14.53 12.20 3.76
N GLN A 112 -13.35 11.74 4.14
CA GLN A 112 -12.66 12.14 5.37
C GLN A 112 -11.77 13.39 5.22
N SER A 113 -11.45 13.79 4.00
CA SER A 113 -10.58 14.95 3.74
C SER A 113 -11.29 16.28 4.07
N GLY A 114 -11.68 16.44 5.34
CA GLY A 114 -12.36 17.66 5.83
C GLY A 114 -11.46 18.91 5.90
N SER A 115 -10.16 18.80 5.62
CA SER A 115 -9.23 19.92 5.49
C SER A 115 -8.00 19.51 4.68
N PRO A 116 -7.75 20.10 3.51
CA PRO A 116 -6.51 19.90 2.77
C PRO A 116 -5.31 20.25 3.67
N GLY A 117 -4.36 19.33 3.80
CA GLY A 117 -3.10 19.56 4.54
C GLY A 117 -3.00 18.89 5.91
N LYS A 118 -4.01 18.15 6.38
CA LYS A 118 -3.96 17.35 7.62
C LYS A 118 -3.92 15.83 7.40
N GLU A 119 -3.84 15.39 6.15
CA GLU A 119 -3.75 13.98 5.82
C GLU A 119 -2.43 13.38 6.30
N SER A 120 -2.46 12.24 6.98
CA SER A 120 -1.23 11.56 7.44
C SER A 120 -0.42 11.02 6.26
N SER A 121 0.88 10.76 6.46
CA SER A 121 1.75 10.18 5.42
C SER A 121 1.16 8.91 4.85
N ASN A 122 0.70 7.99 5.70
CA ASN A 122 0.12 6.72 5.28
C ASN A 122 -1.12 6.89 4.39
N HIS A 123 -2.00 7.87 4.70
CA HIS A 123 -3.15 8.17 3.86
C HIS A 123 -2.74 8.72 2.49
N LYS A 124 -1.72 9.60 2.45
CA LYS A 124 -1.18 10.12 1.19
C LYS A 124 -0.57 9.01 0.34
N GLU A 125 0.21 8.11 0.94
CA GLU A 125 0.79 6.97 0.25
C GLU A 125 -0.28 6.04 -0.33
N LEU A 126 -1.28 5.66 0.47
CA LEU A 126 -2.40 4.85 -0.01
C LEU A 126 -3.16 5.57 -1.14
N ARG A 127 -3.38 6.89 -1.02
CA ARG A 127 -4.02 7.70 -2.06
C ARG A 127 -3.20 7.68 -3.35
N ALA A 128 -1.88 7.83 -3.28
CA ALA A 128 -1.00 7.79 -4.44
C ALA A 128 -1.08 6.43 -5.15
N GLN A 129 -1.02 5.32 -4.39
CA GLN A 129 -1.16 3.97 -4.94
C GLN A 129 -2.54 3.73 -5.59
N ILE A 130 -3.62 4.27 -4.99
CA ILE A 130 -4.96 4.21 -5.55
C ILE A 130 -5.04 5.01 -6.87
N LEU A 131 -4.48 6.21 -6.89
CA LEU A 131 -4.44 7.07 -8.09
C LEU A 131 -3.64 6.43 -9.22
N TYR A 132 -2.52 5.76 -8.90
CA TYR A 132 -1.76 4.98 -9.87
C TYR A 132 -2.62 3.90 -10.53
N ARG A 133 -3.38 3.13 -9.74
CA ARG A 133 -4.30 2.11 -10.29
C ARG A 133 -5.46 2.68 -11.11
N LEU A 134 -5.82 3.94 -10.86
CA LEU A 134 -6.84 4.68 -11.63
C LEU A 134 -6.25 5.42 -12.83
N GLU A 135 -4.95 5.24 -13.12
CA GLU A 135 -4.22 5.89 -14.22
C GLU A 135 -4.25 7.44 -14.11
N ARG A 136 -4.43 7.97 -12.90
CA ARG A 136 -4.40 9.40 -12.61
C ARG A 136 -2.97 9.83 -12.26
N PHE A 137 -2.06 9.64 -13.20
CA PHE A 137 -0.62 9.73 -12.97
C PHE A 137 -0.15 11.13 -12.56
N THR A 138 -0.73 12.19 -13.10
CA THR A 138 -0.38 13.57 -12.73
C THR A 138 -0.65 13.83 -11.24
N GLU A 139 -1.82 13.49 -10.73
CA GLU A 139 -2.17 13.66 -9.32
C GLU A 139 -1.33 12.74 -8.41
N CYS A 140 -1.05 11.53 -8.88
CA CYS A 140 -0.17 10.59 -8.19
C CYS A 140 1.24 11.17 -8.02
N SER A 141 1.82 11.72 -9.07
CA SER A 141 3.13 12.37 -9.08
C SER A 141 3.20 13.54 -8.08
N GLU A 142 2.17 14.42 -8.06
CA GLU A 142 2.10 15.54 -7.13
C GLU A 142 2.15 15.07 -5.67
N ILE A 143 1.45 13.98 -5.33
CA ILE A 143 1.44 13.42 -3.98
C ILE A 143 2.80 12.85 -3.61
N TYR A 144 3.45 12.05 -4.49
CA TYR A 144 4.77 11.51 -4.20
C TYR A 144 5.81 12.62 -4.03
N HIS A 145 5.77 13.67 -4.86
CA HIS A 145 6.65 14.83 -4.67
C HIS A 145 6.42 15.56 -3.34
N ASP A 146 5.17 15.65 -2.87
CA ASP A 146 4.86 16.24 -1.56
C ASP A 146 5.34 15.36 -0.40
N ILE A 147 5.14 14.04 -0.49
CA ILE A 147 5.63 13.10 0.54
C ILE A 147 7.16 13.17 0.62
N MET A 148 7.87 13.07 -0.50
CA MET A 148 9.33 13.04 -0.55
C MET A 148 9.95 14.32 -0.01
N LYS A 149 9.35 15.51 -0.23
CA LYS A 149 9.82 16.76 0.35
C LYS A 149 9.78 16.78 1.88
N ASN A 150 8.85 16.04 2.47
CA ASN A 150 8.55 16.09 3.91
C ASN A 150 9.14 14.90 4.70
N SER A 151 9.65 13.86 4.02
CA SER A 151 10.13 12.62 4.63
C SER A 151 11.48 12.14 4.06
N MET A 152 12.38 13.06 3.79
CA MET A 152 13.73 12.72 3.31
C MET A 152 14.51 11.92 4.38
N GLY A 153 15.09 10.80 3.96
CA GLY A 153 15.98 9.99 4.78
C GLY A 153 15.27 9.03 5.73
N ASP A 154 13.98 8.72 5.51
CA ASP A 154 13.29 7.62 6.20
C ASP A 154 13.49 6.27 5.48
N ASP A 155 13.14 5.17 6.15
CA ASP A 155 13.33 3.80 5.66
C ASP A 155 12.50 3.47 4.38
N PHE A 156 11.58 4.33 3.98
CA PHE A 156 10.68 4.13 2.82
C PHE A 156 11.01 5.03 1.63
N GLU A 157 12.11 5.76 1.66
CA GLU A 157 12.50 6.71 0.60
C GLU A 157 12.72 5.99 -0.73
N GLU A 158 13.39 4.83 -0.72
CA GLU A 158 13.67 4.04 -1.91
C GLU A 158 12.38 3.49 -2.55
N GLU A 159 11.45 2.97 -1.75
CA GLU A 159 10.14 2.49 -2.25
C GLU A 159 9.36 3.63 -2.91
N ARG A 160 9.33 4.81 -2.30
CA ARG A 160 8.66 5.99 -2.88
C ARG A 160 9.34 6.46 -4.17
N MET A 161 10.66 6.38 -4.24
CA MET A 161 11.41 6.72 -5.45
C MET A 161 11.08 5.74 -6.58
N THR A 162 11.03 4.44 -6.30
CA THR A 162 10.62 3.39 -7.24
C THR A 162 9.21 3.64 -7.78
N ASN A 163 8.27 3.97 -6.88
CA ASN A 163 6.91 4.29 -7.26
C ASN A 163 6.82 5.57 -8.11
N LEU A 164 7.56 6.62 -7.76
CA LEU A 164 7.62 7.85 -8.55
C LEU A 164 8.25 7.62 -9.92
N ALA A 165 9.27 6.78 -10.00
CA ALA A 165 9.89 6.39 -11.27
C ALA A 165 8.88 5.69 -12.21
N ALA A 166 8.06 4.78 -11.67
CA ALA A 166 7.00 4.13 -12.42
C ALA A 166 5.92 5.12 -12.90
N VAL A 167 5.53 6.08 -12.05
CA VAL A 167 4.61 7.17 -12.43
C VAL A 167 5.20 8.02 -13.54
N SER A 168 6.49 8.37 -13.46
CA SER A 168 7.17 9.20 -14.47
C SER A 168 7.24 8.50 -15.82
N ALA A 169 7.46 7.18 -15.84
CA ALA A 169 7.44 6.40 -17.08
C ALA A 169 6.06 6.41 -17.76
N ASN A 170 4.99 6.31 -16.98
CA ASN A 170 3.63 6.38 -17.49
C ASN A 170 3.27 7.79 -18.00
N LEU A 171 3.68 8.85 -17.31
CA LEU A 171 3.47 10.23 -17.76
C LEU A 171 4.19 10.53 -19.07
N GLU A 172 5.41 10.01 -19.25
CA GLU A 172 6.13 10.13 -20.53
C GLU A 172 5.42 9.37 -21.65
N HIS A 173 4.91 8.16 -21.33
CA HIS A 173 4.12 7.39 -22.29
C HIS A 173 2.85 8.15 -22.74
N ASP A 174 2.18 8.85 -21.83
CA ASP A 174 0.99 9.66 -22.12
C ASP A 174 1.32 10.99 -22.82
N GLY A 175 2.60 11.31 -23.00
CA GLY A 175 3.06 12.53 -23.68
C GLY A 175 3.08 13.77 -22.79
N ASP A 176 3.07 13.63 -21.47
CA ASP A 176 3.24 14.77 -20.54
C ASP A 176 4.72 15.18 -20.42
N SER A 177 5.18 15.95 -21.38
CA SER A 177 6.57 16.44 -21.52
C SER A 177 7.02 17.38 -20.38
N LYS A 178 6.17 17.71 -19.43
CA LYS A 178 6.54 18.55 -18.26
C LYS A 178 7.14 17.73 -17.13
N ASN A 179 6.99 16.42 -17.18
CA ASN A 179 7.51 15.52 -16.16
C ASN A 179 8.94 15.11 -16.51
N SER A 180 9.83 15.19 -15.54
CA SER A 180 11.20 14.68 -15.67
C SER A 180 11.37 13.44 -14.81
N PHE A 181 12.14 12.47 -15.29
CA PHE A 181 12.47 11.31 -14.48
C PHE A 181 13.27 11.72 -13.23
N PRO A 182 13.03 11.12 -12.05
CA PRO A 182 13.80 11.38 -10.85
C PRO A 182 15.30 11.12 -11.09
N THR A 183 16.16 12.10 -10.77
CA THR A 183 17.59 12.05 -11.10
C THR A 183 18.47 11.48 -9.99
N GLN A 184 17.89 10.99 -8.91
CA GLN A 184 18.65 10.43 -7.80
C GLN A 184 19.36 9.13 -8.23
N GLU A 185 20.65 9.02 -7.95
CA GLU A 185 21.40 7.78 -8.15
C GLU A 185 20.87 6.72 -7.19
N THR A 186 20.38 5.61 -7.73
CA THR A 186 19.85 4.50 -6.95
C THR A 186 20.46 3.19 -7.43
N ASN A 187 20.67 2.29 -6.48
CA ASN A 187 21.20 0.95 -6.76
C ASN A 187 20.07 -0.10 -6.81
N SER A 188 18.86 0.29 -7.27
CA SER A 188 17.72 -0.61 -7.38
C SER A 188 17.49 -0.99 -8.84
N TYR A 189 17.35 -2.30 -9.09
CA TYR A 189 17.04 -2.81 -10.44
C TYR A 189 15.64 -2.40 -10.90
N GLU A 190 14.69 -2.21 -9.98
CA GLU A 190 13.34 -1.74 -10.27
C GLU A 190 13.33 -0.30 -10.78
N ILE A 191 14.16 0.57 -10.21
CA ILE A 191 14.27 1.95 -10.67
C ILE A 191 14.93 2.01 -12.04
N LEU A 192 15.95 1.18 -12.29
CA LEU A 192 16.56 1.05 -13.63
C LEU A 192 15.54 0.54 -14.64
N TYR A 193 14.73 -0.44 -14.29
CA TYR A 193 13.64 -0.94 -15.12
C TYR A 193 12.63 0.17 -15.45
N ASN A 194 12.18 0.93 -14.44
CA ASN A 194 11.25 2.05 -14.63
C ASN A 194 11.87 3.17 -15.48
N ARG A 195 13.18 3.43 -15.33
CA ARG A 195 13.91 4.40 -16.18
C ARG A 195 13.98 3.93 -17.62
N ALA A 196 14.21 2.66 -17.82
CA ALA A 196 14.16 2.07 -19.17
C ALA A 196 12.77 2.20 -19.79
N CYS A 197 11.70 1.98 -19.05
CA CYS A 197 10.33 2.21 -19.51
C CYS A 197 10.09 3.68 -19.89
N TYR A 198 10.63 4.62 -19.12
CA TYR A 198 10.62 6.04 -19.46
C TYR A 198 11.35 6.30 -20.78
N HIS A 199 12.56 5.75 -20.97
CA HIS A 199 13.33 5.89 -22.20
C HIS A 199 12.63 5.23 -23.41
N LEU A 200 11.96 4.08 -23.22
CA LEU A 200 11.12 3.45 -24.23
C LEU A 200 9.98 4.37 -24.67
N ALA A 201 9.30 5.00 -23.72
CA ALA A 201 8.23 5.95 -24.00
C ALA A 201 8.74 7.19 -24.73
N ALA A 202 9.93 7.69 -24.40
CA ALA A 202 10.60 8.81 -25.06
C ALA A 202 11.19 8.45 -26.44
N GLY A 203 11.27 7.15 -26.81
CA GLY A 203 11.92 6.70 -28.03
C GLY A 203 13.44 6.66 -27.97
N SER A 204 14.01 6.72 -26.77
CA SER A 204 15.47 6.65 -26.50
C SER A 204 15.91 5.20 -26.37
N TRP A 205 15.93 4.47 -27.50
CA TRP A 205 16.11 3.01 -27.52
C TRP A 205 17.45 2.53 -26.95
N THR A 206 18.53 3.29 -27.23
CA THR A 206 19.87 2.94 -26.77
C THR A 206 19.98 3.02 -25.23
N GLU A 207 19.48 4.10 -24.67
CA GLU A 207 19.42 4.32 -23.21
C GLU A 207 18.55 3.26 -22.54
N ALA A 208 17.41 2.93 -23.14
CA ALA A 208 16.53 1.88 -22.63
C ALA A 208 17.22 0.50 -22.64
N CYS A 209 17.95 0.15 -23.70
CA CYS A 209 18.71 -1.11 -23.75
C CYS A 209 19.79 -1.18 -22.68
N ASN A 210 20.53 -0.10 -22.45
CA ASN A 210 21.56 -0.04 -21.43
C ASN A 210 20.98 -0.22 -20.01
N ASP A 211 19.90 0.50 -19.70
CA ASP A 211 19.23 0.40 -18.41
C ASP A 211 18.65 -1.00 -18.17
N LEU A 212 18.03 -1.63 -19.17
CA LEU A 212 17.48 -2.98 -19.04
C LEU A 212 18.56 -4.05 -18.85
N GLN A 213 19.72 -3.91 -19.52
CA GLN A 213 20.86 -4.83 -19.33
C GLN A 213 21.43 -4.72 -17.92
N GLU A 214 21.57 -3.49 -17.38
CA GLU A 214 22.06 -3.30 -16.02
C GLU A 214 21.02 -3.75 -15.00
N SER A 215 19.74 -3.46 -15.22
CA SER A 215 18.62 -3.95 -14.38
C SER A 215 18.61 -5.49 -14.32
N GLU A 216 18.73 -6.18 -15.47
CA GLU A 216 18.79 -7.65 -15.50
C GLU A 216 19.97 -8.20 -14.70
N LYS A 217 21.13 -7.56 -14.83
CA LYS A 217 22.33 -7.98 -14.09
C LYS A 217 22.14 -7.79 -12.58
N MET A 218 21.66 -6.62 -12.14
CA MET A 218 21.43 -6.34 -10.73
C MET A 218 20.36 -7.25 -10.12
N CYS A 219 19.27 -7.52 -10.86
CA CYS A 219 18.22 -8.45 -10.42
C CYS A 219 18.79 -9.86 -10.17
N LYS A 220 19.67 -10.34 -11.04
CA LYS A 220 20.35 -11.63 -10.85
C LYS A 220 21.32 -11.63 -9.68
N ASP A 221 22.09 -10.55 -9.50
CA ASP A 221 23.06 -10.44 -8.42
C ASP A 221 22.34 -10.39 -7.05
N ALA A 222 21.23 -9.63 -6.92
CA ALA A 222 20.44 -9.56 -5.72
C ALA A 222 19.85 -10.93 -5.31
N SER A 223 19.35 -11.68 -6.26
CA SER A 223 18.77 -13.00 -5.98
C SER A 223 19.82 -14.09 -5.70
N ALA A 224 21.06 -13.90 -6.15
CA ALA A 224 22.14 -14.84 -5.81
C ALA A 224 22.53 -14.76 -4.32
N ASP A 225 22.41 -13.56 -3.73
CA ASP A 225 22.70 -13.31 -2.32
C ASP A 225 21.61 -13.84 -1.37
N GLU A 226 20.34 -13.92 -1.83
CA GLU A 226 19.20 -14.37 -1.02
C GLU A 226 19.00 -15.90 -1.04
N ASN A 227 19.54 -16.61 -2.04
CA ASN A 227 19.19 -18.00 -2.35
C ASN A 227 20.06 -19.07 -1.66
N GLU A 228 20.84 -18.79 -0.62
CA GLU A 228 21.59 -19.86 0.05
C GLU A 228 20.72 -20.86 0.84
N ASP A 229 19.42 -20.54 1.15
CA ASP A 229 18.58 -21.36 2.03
C ASP A 229 17.15 -21.67 1.55
N ASP A 230 16.68 -21.20 0.36
CA ASP A 230 15.26 -21.34 -0.04
C ASP A 230 15.09 -21.92 -1.47
N GLU A 231 14.56 -23.16 -1.58
CA GLU A 231 14.32 -23.84 -2.87
C GLU A 231 13.22 -23.19 -3.73
N ASP A 232 12.32 -22.36 -3.15
CA ASP A 232 11.22 -21.68 -3.86
C ASP A 232 11.63 -20.30 -4.43
N ALA A 233 12.72 -19.69 -3.95
CA ALA A 233 13.17 -18.36 -4.38
C ALA A 233 13.57 -18.29 -5.87
N GLY A 234 13.93 -19.40 -6.49
CA GLY A 234 14.31 -19.46 -7.91
C GLY A 234 13.16 -19.20 -8.89
N ALA A 235 11.91 -19.47 -8.52
CA ALA A 235 10.76 -19.30 -9.40
C ALA A 235 10.35 -17.83 -9.56
N ASP A 236 10.36 -17.06 -8.47
CA ASP A 236 10.04 -15.62 -8.48
C ASP A 236 11.10 -14.83 -9.25
N GLN A 237 12.38 -15.20 -9.12
CA GLN A 237 13.49 -14.62 -9.87
C GLN A 237 13.36 -14.81 -11.39
N ASP A 238 12.95 -15.99 -11.83
CA ASP A 238 12.77 -16.28 -13.26
C ASP A 238 11.63 -15.43 -13.84
N GLU A 239 10.60 -15.12 -13.05
CA GLU A 239 9.49 -14.26 -13.46
C GLU A 239 9.93 -12.80 -13.60
N GLU A 240 10.60 -12.20 -12.61
CA GLU A 240 11.10 -10.82 -12.64
C GLU A 240 12.12 -10.61 -13.75
N THR A 241 13.11 -11.49 -13.85
CA THR A 241 14.11 -11.46 -14.93
C THR A 241 13.46 -11.66 -16.30
N GLY A 242 12.39 -12.47 -16.38
CA GLY A 242 11.61 -12.67 -17.59
C GLY A 242 10.95 -11.39 -18.10
N ILE A 243 10.36 -10.59 -17.21
CA ILE A 243 9.76 -9.30 -17.55
C ILE A 243 10.80 -8.34 -18.12
N ILE A 244 11.98 -8.22 -17.46
CA ILE A 244 13.08 -7.35 -17.93
C ILE A 244 13.55 -7.78 -19.32
N ARG A 245 13.72 -9.09 -19.57
CA ARG A 245 14.17 -9.64 -20.85
C ARG A 245 13.17 -9.39 -21.99
N VAL A 246 11.87 -9.46 -21.70
CA VAL A 246 10.82 -9.15 -22.70
C VAL A 246 10.93 -7.70 -23.12
N GLN A 247 11.08 -6.78 -22.17
CA GLN A 247 11.26 -5.36 -22.51
C GLN A 247 12.58 -5.10 -23.23
N LEU A 248 13.66 -5.77 -22.87
CA LEU A 248 14.95 -5.67 -23.56
C LEU A 248 14.86 -6.16 -25.02
N ALA A 249 14.19 -7.29 -25.25
CA ALA A 249 13.97 -7.79 -26.61
C ALA A 249 13.18 -6.80 -27.48
N TYR A 250 12.14 -6.16 -26.90
CA TYR A 250 11.38 -5.10 -27.55
C TYR A 250 12.27 -3.88 -27.86
N ALA A 251 13.05 -3.39 -26.89
CA ALA A 251 13.95 -2.25 -27.05
C ALA A 251 14.98 -2.48 -28.18
N LEU A 252 15.60 -3.66 -28.21
CA LEU A 252 16.56 -4.06 -29.24
C LEU A 252 15.92 -4.10 -30.63
N GLN A 253 14.71 -4.67 -30.75
CA GLN A 253 13.98 -4.69 -32.02
C GLN A 253 13.66 -3.29 -32.52
N MET A 254 13.27 -2.38 -31.64
CA MET A 254 12.98 -0.99 -32.01
C MET A 254 14.25 -0.24 -32.42
N GLN A 255 15.35 -0.47 -31.72
CA GLN A 255 16.66 0.09 -32.08
C GLN A 255 17.13 -0.39 -33.46
N ASP A 256 17.06 -1.70 -33.74
CA ASP A 256 17.49 -2.28 -35.02
C ASP A 256 16.60 -1.85 -36.19
N SER A 257 15.29 -1.62 -35.96
CA SER A 257 14.35 -1.19 -36.98
C SER A 257 14.54 0.27 -37.43
N GLY A 258 15.37 1.03 -36.72
CA GLY A 258 15.58 2.46 -37.01
C GLY A 258 14.31 3.31 -36.81
N TYR A 259 13.38 2.86 -36.00
CA TYR A 259 12.14 3.54 -35.70
C TYR A 259 12.42 4.78 -34.84
N GLU A 260 12.72 5.91 -35.51
CA GLU A 260 12.67 7.21 -34.84
C GLU A 260 11.20 7.59 -34.64
N ARG A 261 10.82 7.87 -33.40
CA ARG A 261 9.49 8.43 -33.11
C ARG A 261 9.44 9.80 -33.75
N GLU A 262 8.76 9.93 -34.91
CA GLU A 262 8.43 11.26 -35.46
C GLU A 262 7.62 12.00 -34.38
N VAL A 263 8.23 12.98 -33.76
CA VAL A 263 7.53 13.96 -32.92
C VAL A 263 6.60 14.73 -33.83
N VAL A 264 5.37 14.26 -33.97
CA VAL A 264 4.33 15.03 -34.64
C VAL A 264 4.00 16.20 -33.68
N LEU A 265 4.69 17.32 -33.93
CA LEU A 265 4.30 18.61 -33.37
C LEU A 265 2.96 18.99 -34.03
N VAL A 266 1.85 18.82 -33.29
CA VAL A 266 0.55 19.37 -33.64
C VAL A 266 0.31 20.63 -32.82
#